data_2569a971dc166c794f72da986a98091f
#
_entry.id   2569a971dc166c794f72da986a98091f
#
_cell.length_a   1.000
_cell.length_b   1.000
_cell.length_c   1.000
_cell.angle_alpha   90.00
_cell.angle_beta   90.00
_cell.angle_gamma   90.00
#
_symmetry.space_group_name_H-M   'P 1'
#
loop_
_entity.id
_entity.type
_entity.pdbx_description
1 polymer ?
#
loop_
_entity_poly.entity_id
_entity_poly.type
_entity_poly.pdbx_seq_one_letter_code
_entity_poly.pdbx_strand_id
1 'polypeptide(L)'
;MERDAIVNEVVKQVLAVYQMKPASVSKSEDSKIKVGVSQRHIHLSQDDLEKLFGKGYELTILKPLMGKEFASKEVVTLVGKSLKSIENVRVLGPVRKHTQVEISRTDTFVLKVSPPVRPSGDIKGSERLVVVGPKGAIYLDEGVIIANRHIHMTPETAAEFGVHDNSLVDVEIDGIKPTKFFDVQVRVRDDFHTEMHIDTDDANSAGLRNGDNVRIISK
;
A
#
# COMPACT_ATOMS: atom_id res chain seq x y z
N MET A 1 33.93 -42.92 12.89
CA MET A 1 32.64 -43.52 12.48
C MET A 1 31.42 -42.68 12.84
N GLU A 2 31.28 -42.21 14.06
CA GLU A 2 30.10 -41.40 14.45
C GLU A 2 30.02 -40.02 13.76
N ARG A 3 31.17 -39.33 13.60
CA ARG A 3 31.24 -37.99 12.98
C ARG A 3 30.86 -38.01 11.49
N ASP A 4 31.30 -39.05 10.78
CA ASP A 4 31.01 -39.16 9.33
C ASP A 4 29.55 -39.53 9.09
N ALA A 5 28.92 -40.27 9.98
CA ALA A 5 27.50 -40.58 9.93
C ALA A 5 26.62 -39.28 10.11
N ILE A 6 27.02 -38.45 11.08
CA ILE A 6 26.32 -37.16 11.32
C ILE A 6 26.48 -36.20 10.13
N VAL A 7 27.70 -36.10 9.57
CA VAL A 7 27.97 -35.27 8.41
C VAL A 7 27.14 -35.72 7.19
N ASN A 8 27.09 -37.04 6.94
CA ASN A 8 26.31 -37.58 5.82
C ASN A 8 24.81 -37.38 6.02
N GLU A 9 24.29 -37.47 7.24
CA GLU A 9 22.88 -37.23 7.51
C GLU A 9 22.52 -35.72 7.33
N VAL A 10 23.36 -34.80 7.81
CA VAL A 10 23.18 -33.34 7.60
C VAL A 10 23.26 -33.00 6.12
N VAL A 11 24.22 -33.53 5.38
CA VAL A 11 24.32 -33.32 3.92
C VAL A 11 23.08 -33.83 3.21
N LYS A 12 22.55 -34.97 3.59
CA LYS A 12 21.34 -35.56 3.02
C LYS A 12 20.10 -34.69 3.28
N GLN A 13 19.96 -34.16 4.49
CA GLN A 13 18.88 -33.24 4.84
C GLN A 13 19.00 -31.91 4.10
N VAL A 14 20.20 -31.34 4.01
CA VAL A 14 20.45 -30.11 3.23
C VAL A 14 20.14 -30.32 1.74
N LEU A 15 20.60 -31.45 1.16
CA LEU A 15 20.29 -31.77 -0.24
C LEU A 15 18.79 -32.01 -0.47
N ALA A 16 18.07 -32.59 0.50
CA ALA A 16 16.62 -32.76 0.42
C ALA A 16 15.90 -31.41 0.41
N VAL A 17 16.35 -30.43 1.21
CA VAL A 17 15.82 -29.05 1.19
C VAL A 17 16.12 -28.34 -0.15
N TYR A 18 17.32 -28.53 -0.71
CA TYR A 18 17.67 -27.97 -2.03
C TYR A 18 16.98 -28.67 -3.20
N GLN A 19 16.53 -29.92 -3.03
CA GLN A 19 15.77 -30.68 -4.04
C GLN A 19 14.25 -30.44 -3.95
N MET A 20 13.76 -29.78 -2.90
CA MET A 20 12.40 -29.23 -2.91
C MET A 20 12.36 -28.14 -3.98
N LYS A 21 11.96 -28.51 -5.20
CA LYS A 21 11.57 -27.54 -6.20
C LYS A 21 10.58 -26.58 -5.53
N PRO A 22 10.79 -25.26 -5.62
CA PRO A 22 9.72 -24.33 -5.25
C PRO A 22 8.46 -24.82 -5.95
N ALA A 23 7.36 -24.92 -5.23
CA ALA A 23 6.09 -25.32 -5.81
C ALA A 23 5.88 -24.44 -7.06
N SER A 24 5.86 -25.06 -8.23
CA SER A 24 5.60 -24.35 -9.46
C SER A 24 4.21 -23.77 -9.29
N VAL A 25 4.12 -22.44 -9.13
CA VAL A 25 2.86 -21.74 -9.25
C VAL A 25 2.30 -22.16 -10.61
N SER A 26 1.24 -22.94 -10.60
CA SER A 26 0.60 -23.37 -11.82
C SER A 26 0.24 -22.11 -12.61
N LYS A 27 0.55 -22.08 -13.90
CA LYS A 27 0.12 -21.03 -14.83
C LYS A 27 -1.39 -21.14 -15.07
N SER A 28 -2.20 -21.12 -14.02
CA SER A 28 -3.66 -21.12 -14.15
C SER A 28 -4.11 -19.68 -14.40
N GLU A 29 -5.15 -19.52 -15.21
CA GLU A 29 -5.84 -18.22 -15.36
C GLU A 29 -6.38 -17.69 -14.02
N ASP A 30 -6.43 -18.52 -12.99
CA ASP A 30 -6.88 -18.23 -11.62
C ASP A 30 -5.91 -17.39 -10.78
N SER A 31 -4.70 -17.09 -11.28
CA SER A 31 -3.71 -16.27 -10.56
C SER A 31 -3.83 -14.76 -10.82
N LYS A 32 -4.93 -14.32 -11.42
CA LYS A 32 -5.17 -12.90 -11.71
C LYS A 32 -5.67 -12.17 -10.48
N ILE A 33 -5.02 -11.04 -10.15
CA ILE A 33 -5.39 -10.18 -9.04
C ILE A 33 -5.84 -8.84 -9.61
N LYS A 34 -6.95 -8.30 -9.11
CA LYS A 34 -7.44 -6.98 -9.48
C LYS A 34 -6.52 -5.88 -8.94
N VAL A 35 -6.46 -4.77 -9.66
CA VAL A 35 -5.72 -3.58 -9.28
C VAL A 35 -6.67 -2.52 -8.74
N GLY A 36 -6.38 -2.01 -7.55
CA GLY A 36 -6.93 -0.80 -6.98
C GLY A 36 -5.91 0.35 -7.15
N VAL A 37 -6.31 1.39 -7.86
CA VAL A 37 -5.47 2.60 -8.03
C VAL A 37 -5.84 3.62 -6.97
N SER A 38 -4.91 3.85 -6.03
CA SER A 38 -5.06 4.85 -4.97
C SER A 38 -4.62 6.22 -5.47
N GLN A 39 -5.50 7.18 -5.36
CA GLN A 39 -5.14 8.58 -5.52
C GLN A 39 -4.62 9.14 -4.20
N ARG A 40 -4.02 10.34 -4.24
CA ARG A 40 -3.63 11.07 -3.03
C ARG A 40 -4.80 11.19 -2.05
N HIS A 41 -4.53 10.92 -0.79
CA HIS A 41 -5.53 10.95 0.27
C HIS A 41 -4.91 11.21 1.63
N ILE A 42 -5.77 11.43 2.62
CA ILE A 42 -5.37 11.65 4.00
C ILE A 42 -6.23 10.83 4.96
N HIS A 43 -5.60 10.22 5.95
CA HIS A 43 -6.24 9.70 7.15
C HIS A 43 -6.00 10.68 8.29
N LEU A 44 -7.02 11.00 9.06
CA LEU A 44 -6.94 11.96 10.15
C LEU A 44 -6.98 11.26 11.53
N SER A 45 -6.26 11.82 12.49
CA SER A 45 -6.55 11.58 13.89
C SER A 45 -7.83 12.32 14.29
N GLN A 46 -8.47 11.93 15.41
CA GLN A 46 -9.66 12.63 15.89
C GLN A 46 -9.36 14.09 16.22
N ASP A 47 -8.22 14.35 16.87
CA ASP A 47 -7.80 15.71 17.23
C ASP A 47 -7.59 16.60 16.00
N ASP A 48 -7.00 16.06 14.96
CA ASP A 48 -6.74 16.82 13.74
C ASP A 48 -8.01 16.99 12.89
N LEU A 49 -8.92 16.00 12.91
CA LEU A 49 -10.25 16.14 12.33
C LEU A 49 -11.00 17.32 12.96
N GLU A 50 -10.99 17.43 14.28
CA GLU A 50 -11.66 18.53 14.98
C GLU A 50 -11.03 19.90 14.73
N LYS A 51 -9.69 19.96 14.59
CA LYS A 51 -9.00 21.22 14.22
C LYS A 51 -9.36 21.69 12.81
N LEU A 52 -9.52 20.74 11.87
CA LEU A 52 -9.77 21.04 10.47
C LEU A 52 -11.26 21.28 10.16
N PHE A 53 -12.18 20.62 10.85
CA PHE A 53 -13.62 20.63 10.55
C PHE A 53 -14.49 21.16 11.68
N GLY A 54 -13.96 21.28 12.89
CA GLY A 54 -14.65 21.75 14.09
C GLY A 54 -14.82 20.67 15.15
N LYS A 55 -14.97 21.11 16.39
CA LYS A 55 -15.11 20.20 17.55
C LYS A 55 -16.32 19.28 17.42
N GLY A 56 -16.13 17.99 17.70
CA GLY A 56 -17.17 16.95 17.62
C GLY A 56 -17.57 16.58 16.19
N TYR A 57 -16.78 16.97 15.19
CA TYR A 57 -17.07 16.63 13.80
C TYR A 57 -16.88 15.13 13.52
N GLU A 58 -17.78 14.56 12.74
CA GLU A 58 -17.74 13.17 12.28
C GLU A 58 -17.66 13.12 10.76
N LEU A 59 -16.87 12.18 10.22
CA LEU A 59 -16.72 12.00 8.77
C LEU A 59 -18.00 11.45 8.15
N THR A 60 -18.41 12.02 7.03
CA THR A 60 -19.59 11.60 6.27
C THR A 60 -19.20 10.58 5.22
N ILE A 61 -19.74 9.36 5.29
CA ILE A 61 -19.43 8.29 4.32
C ILE A 61 -19.91 8.71 2.92
N LEU A 62 -19.01 8.67 1.96
CA LEU A 62 -19.29 8.84 0.53
C LEU A 62 -19.37 7.47 -0.17
N LYS A 63 -18.38 6.60 0.09
CA LYS A 63 -18.26 5.28 -0.54
C LYS A 63 -17.49 4.33 0.36
N PRO A 64 -17.97 3.10 0.62
CA PRO A 64 -17.20 2.08 1.30
C PRO A 64 -15.98 1.68 0.46
N LEU A 65 -14.90 1.30 1.15
CA LEU A 65 -13.65 0.77 0.61
C LEU A 65 -13.38 -0.61 1.21
N MET A 66 -12.12 -1.02 1.25
CA MET A 66 -11.73 -2.32 1.80
C MET A 66 -11.88 -2.38 3.33
N GLY A 67 -12.38 -3.49 3.83
CA GLY A 67 -12.56 -3.72 5.27
C GLY A 67 -13.48 -2.68 5.91
N LYS A 68 -12.97 -1.97 6.92
CA LYS A 68 -13.73 -0.90 7.62
C LYS A 68 -13.49 0.49 7.04
N GLU A 69 -12.63 0.61 6.04
CA GLU A 69 -12.29 1.90 5.46
C GLU A 69 -13.38 2.42 4.53
N PHE A 70 -13.46 3.73 4.41
CA PHE A 70 -14.38 4.41 3.49
C PHE A 70 -13.79 5.74 3.00
N ALA A 71 -14.13 6.13 1.77
CA ALA A 71 -13.94 7.49 1.32
C ALA A 71 -15.02 8.36 1.94
N SER A 72 -14.63 9.48 2.55
CA SER A 72 -15.57 10.43 3.11
C SER A 72 -15.93 11.53 2.11
N LYS A 73 -16.95 12.34 2.40
CA LYS A 73 -17.29 13.53 1.59
C LYS A 73 -16.27 14.65 1.78
N GLU A 74 -15.61 14.67 2.92
CA GLU A 74 -14.66 15.68 3.35
C GLU A 74 -13.41 15.68 2.47
N VAL A 75 -12.92 16.87 2.20
CA VAL A 75 -11.68 17.13 1.48
C VAL A 75 -10.88 18.20 2.20
N VAL A 76 -9.58 18.17 2.01
CA VAL A 76 -8.63 19.14 2.52
C VAL A 76 -7.70 19.63 1.43
N THR A 77 -6.94 20.67 1.73
CA THR A 77 -5.87 21.18 0.89
C THR A 77 -4.52 20.88 1.54
N LEU A 78 -3.62 20.27 0.80
CA LEU A 78 -2.22 20.06 1.22
C LEU A 78 -1.40 21.26 0.74
N VAL A 79 -0.56 21.81 1.62
CA VAL A 79 0.34 22.93 1.30
C VAL A 79 1.79 22.52 1.63
N GLY A 80 2.62 22.53 0.62
CA GLY A 80 4.03 22.16 0.72
C GLY A 80 4.94 23.34 1.08
N LYS A 81 6.23 23.07 1.19
CA LYS A 81 7.28 24.04 1.60
C LYS A 81 7.38 25.27 0.70
N SER A 82 6.97 25.17 -0.56
CA SER A 82 6.99 26.26 -1.54
C SER A 82 5.70 27.09 -1.57
N LEU A 83 4.79 26.87 -0.62
CA LEU A 83 3.43 27.40 -0.61
C LEU A 83 2.56 26.98 -1.81
N LYS A 84 3.06 26.02 -2.61
CA LYS A 84 2.24 25.34 -3.60
C LYS A 84 1.29 24.39 -2.91
N SER A 85 0.07 24.31 -3.43
CA SER A 85 -1.00 23.50 -2.84
C SER A 85 -1.54 22.46 -3.81
N ILE A 86 -2.11 21.41 -3.22
CA ILE A 86 -2.96 20.44 -3.89
C ILE A 86 -4.29 20.42 -3.15
N GLU A 87 -5.34 20.76 -3.87
CA GLU A 87 -6.69 20.89 -3.34
C GLU A 87 -7.50 19.59 -3.55
N ASN A 88 -8.64 19.52 -2.87
CA ASN A 88 -9.60 18.42 -3.00
C ASN A 88 -9.01 17.04 -2.65
N VAL A 89 -8.06 17.00 -1.71
CA VAL A 89 -7.49 15.74 -1.21
C VAL A 89 -8.51 15.06 -0.31
N ARG A 90 -8.89 13.84 -0.67
CA ARG A 90 -9.94 13.08 -0.01
C ARG A 90 -9.51 12.62 1.38
N VAL A 91 -10.39 12.82 2.36
CA VAL A 91 -10.23 12.21 3.67
C VAL A 91 -10.77 10.79 3.61
N LEU A 92 -9.98 9.82 4.09
CA LEU A 92 -10.41 8.44 4.27
C LEU A 92 -10.65 8.15 5.75
N GLY A 93 -11.78 7.54 6.03
CA GLY A 93 -12.17 7.08 7.36
C GLY A 93 -12.03 5.56 7.52
N PRO A 94 -12.17 5.08 8.74
CA PRO A 94 -12.40 5.82 9.98
C PRO A 94 -11.16 6.61 10.44
N VAL A 95 -11.32 7.46 11.46
CA VAL A 95 -10.18 8.16 12.07
C VAL A 95 -9.14 7.16 12.58
N ARG A 96 -7.86 7.54 12.51
CA ARG A 96 -6.73 6.72 12.94
C ARG A 96 -6.08 7.32 14.21
N LYS A 97 -5.13 6.61 14.78
CA LYS A 97 -4.36 7.10 15.93
C LYS A 97 -3.50 8.31 15.55
N HIS A 98 -2.97 8.34 14.35
CA HIS A 98 -2.10 9.39 13.82
C HIS A 98 -2.57 9.81 12.44
N THR A 99 -2.42 11.11 12.15
CA THR A 99 -2.69 11.65 10.82
C THR A 99 -1.61 11.18 9.83
N GLN A 100 -2.03 10.71 8.66
CA GLN A 100 -1.15 10.24 7.60
C GLN A 100 -1.64 10.73 6.25
N VAL A 101 -0.72 11.26 5.45
CA VAL A 101 -0.95 11.70 4.07
C VAL A 101 -0.20 10.77 3.13
N GLU A 102 -0.90 10.23 2.15
CA GLU A 102 -0.33 9.44 1.07
C GLU A 102 -0.43 10.24 -0.23
N ILE A 103 0.73 10.46 -0.85
CA ILE A 103 0.84 11.19 -2.12
C ILE A 103 1.67 10.40 -3.12
N SER A 104 1.53 10.70 -4.41
CA SER A 104 2.36 10.11 -5.45
C SER A 104 3.70 10.85 -5.59
N ARG A 105 4.64 10.25 -6.30
CA ARG A 105 5.92 10.91 -6.63
C ARG A 105 5.71 12.20 -7.43
N THR A 106 4.74 12.22 -8.35
CA THR A 106 4.39 13.41 -9.14
C THR A 106 3.91 14.56 -8.25
N ASP A 107 3.14 14.29 -7.20
CA ASP A 107 2.67 15.30 -6.25
C ASP A 107 3.82 16.00 -5.51
N THR A 108 4.91 15.28 -5.27
CA THR A 108 6.09 15.83 -4.58
C THR A 108 6.71 16.98 -5.34
N PHE A 109 6.65 16.99 -6.66
CA PHE A 109 7.16 18.09 -7.48
C PHE A 109 6.33 19.37 -7.33
N VAL A 110 5.01 19.23 -7.13
CA VAL A 110 4.12 20.36 -6.85
C VAL A 110 4.38 20.89 -5.44
N LEU A 111 4.33 20.02 -4.44
CA LEU A 111 4.46 20.40 -3.02
C LEU A 111 5.89 20.74 -2.59
N LYS A 112 6.90 20.38 -3.38
CA LYS A 112 8.33 20.52 -3.05
C LYS A 112 8.69 19.83 -1.73
N VAL A 113 8.24 18.59 -1.59
CA VAL A 113 8.50 17.70 -0.44
C VAL A 113 9.21 16.44 -0.91
N SER A 114 9.81 15.70 0.02
CA SER A 114 10.60 14.48 -0.27
C SER A 114 10.22 13.35 0.68
N PRO A 115 8.97 12.87 0.64
CA PRO A 115 8.52 11.79 1.51
C PRO A 115 9.21 10.47 1.16
N PRO A 116 9.47 9.61 2.16
CA PRO A 116 9.97 8.26 1.91
C PRO A 116 8.86 7.38 1.33
N VAL A 117 9.28 6.33 0.59
CA VAL A 117 8.40 5.22 0.21
C VAL A 117 8.34 4.26 1.40
N ARG A 118 7.11 4.01 1.92
CA ARG A 118 6.91 3.18 3.12
C ARG A 118 5.56 2.46 3.10
N PRO A 119 5.43 1.37 3.86
CA PRO A 119 4.11 0.80 4.16
C PRO A 119 3.22 1.82 4.88
N SER A 120 1.92 1.83 4.56
CA SER A 120 0.93 2.63 5.29
C SER A 120 0.98 2.30 6.79
N GLY A 121 1.05 3.32 7.63
CA GLY A 121 1.24 3.23 9.08
C GLY A 121 2.68 3.46 9.55
N ASP A 122 3.68 3.30 8.70
CA ASP A 122 5.08 3.59 9.02
C ASP A 122 5.42 5.06 8.71
N ILE A 123 5.07 5.95 9.64
CA ILE A 123 5.17 7.40 9.44
C ILE A 123 6.29 8.07 10.23
N LYS A 124 6.96 7.35 11.14
CA LYS A 124 7.97 7.95 12.02
C LYS A 124 9.15 8.54 11.23
N GLY A 125 9.42 9.83 11.44
CA GLY A 125 10.49 10.54 10.73
C GLY A 125 10.23 10.70 9.22
N SER A 126 8.99 10.59 8.78
CA SER A 126 8.59 10.86 7.40
C SER A 126 8.51 12.36 7.10
N GLU A 127 8.01 12.75 5.96
CA GLU A 127 8.01 14.15 5.52
C GLU A 127 6.85 14.92 6.17
N ARG A 128 6.97 16.24 6.16
CA ARG A 128 6.10 17.22 6.79
C ARG A 128 5.40 18.11 5.76
N LEU A 129 4.21 18.60 6.11
CA LEU A 129 3.48 19.61 5.34
C LEU A 129 2.38 20.25 6.19
N VAL A 130 1.71 21.26 5.63
CA VAL A 130 0.51 21.87 6.20
C VAL A 130 -0.73 21.26 5.56
N VAL A 131 -1.74 20.99 6.37
CA VAL A 131 -3.09 20.60 5.91
C VAL A 131 -4.06 21.70 6.28
N VAL A 132 -4.88 22.13 5.32
CA VAL A 132 -5.88 23.18 5.50
C VAL A 132 -7.27 22.58 5.30
N GLY A 133 -8.13 22.78 6.27
CA GLY A 133 -9.54 22.41 6.25
C GLY A 133 -10.44 23.65 6.35
N PRO A 134 -11.77 23.47 6.34
CA PRO A 134 -12.72 24.58 6.32
C PRO A 134 -12.76 25.41 7.61
N LYS A 135 -12.27 24.91 8.73
CA LYS A 135 -12.28 25.58 10.05
C LYS A 135 -10.91 25.92 10.59
N GLY A 136 -9.85 25.39 10.01
CA GLY A 136 -8.49 25.61 10.50
C GLY A 136 -7.43 24.92 9.65
N ALA A 137 -6.20 24.97 10.16
CA ALA A 137 -5.07 24.32 9.55
C ALA A 137 -4.23 23.60 10.62
N ILE A 138 -3.54 22.56 10.22
CA ILE A 138 -2.58 21.84 11.05
C ILE A 138 -1.23 21.79 10.35
N TYR A 139 -0.17 21.75 11.13
CA TYR A 139 1.17 21.44 10.66
C TYR A 139 1.51 20.02 11.09
N LEU A 140 1.85 19.18 10.13
CA LEU A 140 2.34 17.84 10.37
C LEU A 140 3.87 17.87 10.37
N ASP A 141 4.48 17.58 11.52
CA ASP A 141 5.94 17.44 11.65
C ASP A 141 6.45 16.18 10.96
N GLU A 142 5.59 15.16 10.87
CA GLU A 142 5.77 13.90 10.15
C GLU A 142 4.39 13.38 9.71
N GLY A 143 4.33 12.35 8.90
CA GLY A 143 3.07 11.72 8.49
C GLY A 143 2.86 11.69 6.98
N VAL A 144 3.77 12.25 6.17
CA VAL A 144 3.66 12.24 4.71
C VAL A 144 4.54 11.14 4.13
N ILE A 145 3.96 10.23 3.37
CA ILE A 145 4.64 9.11 2.72
C ILE A 145 4.20 8.97 1.26
N ILE A 146 4.99 8.24 0.49
CA ILE A 146 4.53 7.54 -0.73
C ILE A 146 4.28 6.10 -0.30
N ALA A 147 3.04 5.62 -0.43
CA ALA A 147 2.73 4.24 -0.09
C ALA A 147 3.46 3.27 -1.03
N ASN A 148 4.11 2.23 -0.48
CA ASN A 148 4.69 1.19 -1.30
C ASN A 148 3.59 0.37 -1.97
N ARG A 149 3.91 -0.24 -3.11
CA ARG A 149 3.04 -1.20 -3.80
C ARG A 149 2.80 -2.40 -2.90
N HIS A 150 1.55 -2.81 -2.77
CA HIS A 150 1.24 -3.96 -1.93
C HIS A 150 0.00 -4.70 -2.44
N ILE A 151 -0.13 -5.95 -2.02
CA ILE A 151 -1.28 -6.81 -2.32
C ILE A 151 -1.94 -7.15 -0.99
N HIS A 152 -3.22 -6.86 -0.87
CA HIS A 152 -4.05 -7.37 0.21
C HIS A 152 -4.53 -8.78 -0.12
N MET A 153 -4.53 -9.67 0.86
CA MET A 153 -5.05 -11.04 0.73
C MET A 153 -5.73 -11.47 2.01
N THR A 154 -6.68 -12.40 1.88
CA THR A 154 -7.14 -13.19 3.04
C THR A 154 -6.10 -14.28 3.35
N PRO A 155 -6.12 -14.88 4.56
CA PRO A 155 -5.24 -16.02 4.89
C PRO A 155 -5.40 -17.20 3.91
N GLU A 156 -6.64 -17.48 3.48
CA GLU A 156 -6.95 -18.57 2.53
C GLU A 156 -6.27 -18.30 1.18
N THR A 157 -6.46 -17.10 0.61
CA THR A 157 -5.83 -16.75 -0.67
C THR A 157 -4.31 -16.73 -0.57
N ALA A 158 -3.76 -16.22 0.54
CA ALA A 158 -2.32 -16.24 0.75
C ALA A 158 -1.75 -17.68 0.75
N ALA A 159 -2.46 -18.63 1.37
CA ALA A 159 -2.10 -20.04 1.35
C ALA A 159 -2.17 -20.64 -0.07
N GLU A 160 -3.19 -20.30 -0.87
CA GLU A 160 -3.33 -20.73 -2.26
C GLU A 160 -2.16 -20.25 -3.13
N PHE A 161 -1.70 -19.02 -2.91
CA PHE A 161 -0.53 -18.45 -3.60
C PHE A 161 0.81 -18.89 -3.00
N GLY A 162 0.82 -19.62 -1.87
CA GLY A 162 2.04 -20.04 -1.18
C GLY A 162 2.83 -18.88 -0.59
N VAL A 163 2.15 -17.80 -0.19
CA VAL A 163 2.74 -16.59 0.40
C VAL A 163 2.20 -16.36 1.81
N HIS A 164 2.83 -15.49 2.56
CA HIS A 164 2.42 -15.10 3.92
C HIS A 164 2.50 -13.59 4.10
N ASP A 165 2.05 -13.11 5.23
CA ASP A 165 2.14 -11.69 5.56
C ASP A 165 3.60 -11.20 5.49
N ASN A 166 3.80 -10.03 4.86
CA ASN A 166 5.08 -9.44 4.53
C ASN A 166 5.95 -10.21 3.51
N SER A 167 5.44 -11.24 2.83
CA SER A 167 6.13 -11.79 1.65
C SER A 167 6.32 -10.70 0.59
N LEU A 168 7.44 -10.78 -0.13
CA LEU A 168 7.72 -9.96 -1.29
C LEU A 168 7.57 -10.82 -2.55
N VAL A 169 6.69 -10.41 -3.45
CA VAL A 169 6.42 -11.10 -4.71
C VAL A 169 6.69 -10.19 -5.90
N ASP A 170 6.91 -10.80 -7.05
CA ASP A 170 6.98 -10.07 -8.30
C ASP A 170 5.62 -10.13 -8.99
N VAL A 171 5.24 -9.03 -9.65
CA VAL A 171 3.97 -8.91 -10.36
C VAL A 171 4.23 -8.56 -11.81
N GLU A 172 3.68 -9.37 -12.70
CA GLU A 172 3.74 -9.18 -14.15
C GLU A 172 2.45 -8.53 -14.64
N ILE A 173 2.62 -7.54 -15.49
CA ILE A 173 1.56 -6.74 -16.08
C ILE A 173 1.65 -6.87 -17.59
N ASP A 174 0.63 -7.49 -18.18
CA ASP A 174 0.44 -7.52 -19.63
C ASP A 174 -0.33 -6.27 -20.09
N GLY A 175 -0.21 -5.87 -21.35
CA GLY A 175 -1.00 -4.78 -21.90
C GLY A 175 -0.20 -3.84 -22.80
N ILE A 176 -0.65 -2.60 -22.90
CA ILE A 176 -0.04 -1.58 -23.79
C ILE A 176 1.34 -1.11 -23.35
N LYS A 177 1.65 -1.26 -22.06
CA LYS A 177 2.96 -1.00 -21.45
C LYS A 177 3.36 -2.19 -20.58
N PRO A 178 3.76 -3.33 -21.18
CA PRO A 178 4.14 -4.51 -20.42
C PRO A 178 5.23 -4.15 -19.40
N THR A 179 5.01 -4.54 -18.16
CA THR A 179 5.85 -4.11 -17.03
C THR A 179 5.92 -5.23 -15.99
N LYS A 180 6.99 -5.24 -15.23
CA LYS A 180 7.15 -6.09 -14.05
C LYS A 180 7.45 -5.21 -12.85
N PHE A 181 6.64 -5.35 -11.81
CA PHE A 181 6.91 -4.75 -10.51
C PHE A 181 7.58 -5.79 -9.62
N PHE A 182 8.76 -5.45 -9.12
CA PHE A 182 9.51 -6.27 -8.19
C PHE A 182 9.17 -5.91 -6.74
N ASP A 183 9.33 -6.88 -5.84
CA ASP A 183 9.24 -6.67 -4.40
C ASP A 183 7.92 -6.05 -3.93
N VAL A 184 6.82 -6.46 -4.52
CA VAL A 184 5.48 -6.05 -4.08
C VAL A 184 5.15 -6.75 -2.77
N GLN A 185 4.84 -6.00 -1.72
CA GLN A 185 4.57 -6.53 -0.39
C GLN A 185 3.18 -7.18 -0.32
N VAL A 186 3.11 -8.40 0.19
CA VAL A 186 1.84 -9.04 0.53
C VAL A 186 1.43 -8.65 1.96
N ARG A 187 0.18 -8.30 2.17
CA ARG A 187 -0.43 -7.99 3.47
C ARG A 187 -1.62 -8.90 3.68
N VAL A 188 -1.60 -9.67 4.76
CA VAL A 188 -2.62 -10.70 5.02
C VAL A 188 -3.45 -10.34 6.25
N ARG A 189 -4.79 -10.27 6.07
CA ARG A 189 -5.75 -10.07 7.17
C ARG A 189 -7.09 -10.68 6.79
N ASP A 190 -7.87 -11.10 7.80
CA ASP A 190 -9.19 -11.71 7.62
C ASP A 190 -10.23 -10.78 6.98
N ASP A 191 -10.12 -9.48 7.20
CA ASP A 191 -11.05 -8.46 6.68
C ASP A 191 -10.64 -7.87 5.33
N PHE A 192 -9.60 -8.42 4.68
CA PHE A 192 -9.20 -8.04 3.33
C PHE A 192 -9.95 -8.83 2.27
N HIS A 193 -9.94 -8.34 1.05
CA HIS A 193 -10.14 -9.11 -0.17
C HIS A 193 -8.89 -8.97 -1.05
N THR A 194 -8.72 -9.91 -1.99
CA THR A 194 -7.50 -9.95 -2.79
C THR A 194 -7.50 -8.83 -3.83
N GLU A 195 -6.63 -7.85 -3.62
CA GLU A 195 -6.46 -6.70 -4.51
C GLU A 195 -5.05 -6.12 -4.37
N MET A 196 -4.43 -5.78 -5.51
CA MET A 196 -3.16 -5.06 -5.54
C MET A 196 -3.42 -3.56 -5.49
N HIS A 197 -2.77 -2.86 -4.58
CA HIS A 197 -2.84 -1.40 -4.46
C HIS A 197 -1.55 -0.75 -4.97
N ILE A 198 -1.73 0.21 -5.86
CA ILE A 198 -0.68 1.04 -6.45
C ILE A 198 -1.13 2.50 -6.49
N ASP A 199 -0.19 3.42 -6.58
CA ASP A 199 -0.52 4.82 -6.77
C ASP A 199 -0.76 5.17 -8.25
N THR A 200 -1.10 6.44 -8.51
CA THR A 200 -1.37 6.92 -9.87
C THR A 200 -0.15 6.91 -10.77
N ASP A 201 1.06 7.09 -10.24
CA ASP A 201 2.29 7.08 -11.01
C ASP A 201 2.66 5.66 -11.46
N ASP A 202 2.54 4.69 -10.57
CA ASP A 202 2.69 3.27 -10.89
C ASP A 202 1.67 2.83 -11.95
N ALA A 203 0.40 3.18 -11.76
CA ALA A 203 -0.65 2.88 -12.73
C ALA A 203 -0.37 3.46 -14.12
N ASN A 204 0.02 4.73 -14.18
CA ASN A 204 0.37 5.40 -15.44
C ASN A 204 1.62 4.80 -16.10
N SER A 205 2.62 4.38 -15.31
CA SER A 205 3.85 3.77 -15.83
C SER A 205 3.57 2.46 -16.55
N ALA A 206 2.63 1.65 -16.03
CA ALA A 206 2.24 0.36 -16.57
C ALA A 206 1.02 0.40 -17.50
N GLY A 207 0.36 1.55 -17.65
CA GLY A 207 -0.88 1.71 -18.42
C GLY A 207 -2.08 1.00 -17.79
N LEU A 208 -2.07 0.83 -16.45
CA LEU A 208 -3.12 0.20 -15.69
C LEU A 208 -4.24 1.17 -15.31
N ARG A 209 -5.43 0.62 -15.17
CA ARG A 209 -6.62 1.28 -14.64
C ARG A 209 -7.17 0.52 -13.45
N ASN A 210 -7.97 1.19 -12.66
CA ASN A 210 -8.68 0.54 -11.55
C ASN A 210 -9.56 -0.60 -12.06
N GLY A 211 -9.41 -1.79 -11.47
CA GLY A 211 -10.11 -3.02 -11.86
C GLY A 211 -9.41 -3.87 -12.93
N ASP A 212 -8.31 -3.41 -13.52
CA ASP A 212 -7.48 -4.24 -14.38
C ASP A 212 -6.88 -5.42 -13.60
N ASN A 213 -6.44 -6.44 -14.32
CA ASN A 213 -5.87 -7.63 -13.71
C ASN A 213 -4.35 -7.68 -13.93
N VAL A 214 -3.66 -8.14 -12.90
CA VAL A 214 -2.22 -8.42 -12.91
C VAL A 214 -1.97 -9.84 -12.43
N ARG A 215 -0.76 -10.34 -12.62
CA ARG A 215 -0.39 -11.73 -12.30
C ARG A 215 0.80 -11.77 -11.37
N ILE A 216 0.68 -12.50 -10.24
CA ILE A 216 1.83 -12.81 -9.40
C ILE A 216 2.69 -13.83 -10.12
N ILE A 217 4.00 -13.58 -10.11
CA ILE A 217 5.01 -14.54 -10.54
C ILE A 217 5.93 -14.82 -9.34
N SER A 218 6.19 -16.08 -9.08
CA SER A 218 7.11 -16.46 -8.01
C SER A 218 8.52 -15.94 -8.30
N LYS A 219 9.22 -15.51 -7.24
CA LYS A 219 10.66 -15.28 -7.31
C LYS A 219 11.43 -16.57 -7.58
#